data_d6556e0319cfec3972bb45144687bc42
#
_entry.id   d6556e0319cfec3972bb45144687bc42
#
_cell.length_a   1.000
_cell.length_b   1.000
_cell.length_c   1.000
_cell.angle_alpha   90.00
_cell.angle_beta   90.00
_cell.angle_gamma   90.00
#
_symmetry.space_group_name_H-M   'P 1'
#
loop_
_entity.id
_entity.type
_entity.pdbx_description
1 polymer ?
#
loop_
_entity_poly.entity_id
_entity_poly.type
_entity_poly.pdbx_seq_one_letter_code
_entity_poly.pdbx_strand_id
1 'polypeptide(L)'
;GYPCEGDPIYGIFESDQAKALVKLGHKVVVLCIDRRFHAPLKRKIGITKDFVDDICVYRMFVAPLPINIGLSFTSFIASLAGSFLFERIKKECGLPDIIHAHYLFSIPIAVKIGHKYNIPVVATEHWSVWNAKKLPREALRLAKKYYPRISSLISVSEALKQAILEKAGYESLVINNIVDTEYYNYVENSKVDSGKFIFLSVGTLIKRKGFDLLIKAFKNANFSSEVSLIIRGDGPEYDSLFSLVTELQLENRVQFIGKISREEMKALFNKSSVYVQPSRFETFGVVFIEALACGLPVIATICGGPENFITSEDGILIPTDDVDALTRSMIEMRNNVSNYNSKAISDRCISKFSPNIIARQIVNVYNKVLEKEV
;
A
#
# COMPACT_ATOMS: atom_id res chain seq x y z
N GLY A 1 -2.76 5.80 -10.01
CA GLY A 1 -1.59 5.33 -10.78
C GLY A 1 -1.80 3.96 -11.38
N TYR A 2 -0.83 3.49 -12.15
CA TYR A 2 -0.75 2.10 -12.61
C TYR A 2 0.69 1.81 -13.05
N PRO A 3 1.24 0.61 -12.81
CA PRO A 3 2.63 0.27 -13.14
C PRO A 3 2.99 0.53 -14.60
N CYS A 4 4.24 0.88 -14.85
CA CYS A 4 4.78 1.07 -16.20
C CYS A 4 6.28 0.74 -16.22
N GLU A 5 6.87 0.60 -17.41
CA GLU A 5 8.29 0.25 -17.61
C GLU A 5 9.27 1.12 -16.80
N GLY A 6 8.99 2.42 -16.67
CA GLY A 6 9.84 3.35 -15.91
C GLY A 6 9.56 3.42 -14.42
N ASP A 7 8.47 2.79 -13.93
CA ASP A 7 8.07 2.78 -12.52
C ASP A 7 7.12 1.61 -12.24
N PRO A 8 7.65 0.43 -11.98
CA PRO A 8 6.86 -0.79 -11.81
C PRO A 8 6.10 -0.85 -10.46
N ILE A 9 6.42 0.04 -9.53
CA ILE A 9 5.81 0.07 -8.20
C ILE A 9 4.62 1.05 -8.14
N TYR A 10 4.57 2.02 -9.06
CA TYR A 10 3.53 3.04 -9.05
C TYR A 10 2.15 2.48 -9.37
N GLY A 11 1.25 2.49 -8.41
CA GLY A 11 -0.09 1.93 -8.58
C GLY A 11 -0.14 0.40 -8.47
N ILE A 12 0.77 -0.18 -7.71
CA ILE A 12 0.85 -1.64 -7.52
C ILE A 12 -0.44 -2.19 -6.88
N PHE A 13 -1.04 -1.47 -5.92
CA PHE A 13 -2.26 -1.91 -5.24
C PHE A 13 -3.46 -2.00 -6.18
N GLU A 14 -3.60 -1.02 -7.07
CA GLU A 14 -4.61 -1.02 -8.12
C GLU A 14 -4.37 -2.14 -9.14
N SER A 15 -3.10 -2.38 -9.47
CA SER A 15 -2.70 -3.47 -10.35
C SER A 15 -3.01 -4.85 -9.74
N ASP A 16 -2.69 -5.06 -8.46
CA ASP A 16 -2.97 -6.32 -7.78
C ASP A 16 -4.47 -6.61 -7.72
N GLN A 17 -5.30 -5.59 -7.47
CA GLN A 17 -6.76 -5.74 -7.52
C GLN A 17 -7.26 -6.04 -8.94
N ALA A 18 -6.76 -5.35 -9.96
CA ALA A 18 -7.13 -5.59 -11.34
C ALA A 18 -6.78 -7.02 -11.80
N LYS A 19 -5.57 -7.49 -11.47
CA LYS A 19 -5.14 -8.88 -11.74
C LYS A 19 -6.03 -9.90 -11.05
N ALA A 20 -6.36 -9.66 -9.79
CA ALA A 20 -7.21 -10.56 -9.02
C ALA A 20 -8.64 -10.66 -9.60
N LEU A 21 -9.19 -9.55 -10.08
CA LEU A 21 -10.48 -9.53 -10.78
C LEU A 21 -10.43 -10.28 -12.12
N VAL A 22 -9.37 -10.11 -12.91
CA VAL A 22 -9.17 -10.85 -14.16
C VAL A 22 -9.08 -12.36 -13.89
N LYS A 23 -8.38 -12.80 -12.84
CA LYS A 23 -8.32 -14.22 -12.43
C LYS A 23 -9.69 -14.79 -12.04
N LEU A 24 -10.65 -13.96 -11.62
CA LEU A 24 -12.04 -14.35 -11.40
C LEU A 24 -12.91 -14.34 -12.67
N GLY A 25 -12.34 -14.05 -13.84
CA GLY A 25 -13.03 -14.06 -15.13
C GLY A 25 -13.63 -12.70 -15.54
N HIS A 26 -13.37 -11.62 -14.81
CA HIS A 26 -13.86 -10.29 -15.18
C HIS A 26 -12.97 -9.65 -16.25
N LYS A 27 -13.59 -8.97 -17.21
CA LYS A 27 -12.86 -8.14 -18.18
C LYS A 27 -12.52 -6.80 -17.54
N VAL A 28 -11.24 -6.52 -17.35
CA VAL A 28 -10.75 -5.27 -16.75
C VAL A 28 -10.03 -4.42 -17.78
N VAL A 29 -10.39 -3.14 -17.84
CA VAL A 29 -9.69 -2.12 -18.66
C VAL A 29 -9.30 -0.98 -17.73
N VAL A 30 -8.04 -0.57 -17.77
CA VAL A 30 -7.52 0.48 -16.91
C VAL A 30 -7.45 1.81 -17.64
N LEU A 31 -8.06 2.85 -17.05
CA LEU A 31 -7.92 4.24 -17.43
C LEU A 31 -6.96 4.94 -16.45
N CYS A 32 -5.78 5.33 -16.91
CA CYS A 32 -4.76 5.99 -16.10
C CYS A 32 -4.46 7.40 -16.58
N ILE A 33 -4.70 8.40 -15.72
CA ILE A 33 -4.22 9.78 -15.94
C ILE A 33 -2.94 9.97 -15.14
N ASP A 34 -1.82 10.00 -15.84
CA ASP A 34 -0.50 10.15 -15.21
C ASP A 34 -0.13 11.63 -15.07
N ARG A 35 0.03 12.09 -13.82
CA ARG A 35 0.35 13.48 -13.46
C ARG A 35 1.65 13.62 -12.68
N ARG A 36 2.54 12.62 -12.70
CA ARG A 36 3.76 12.65 -11.89
C ARG A 36 4.76 13.69 -12.40
N PHE A 37 5.26 14.52 -11.49
CA PHE A 37 6.29 15.53 -11.79
C PHE A 37 7.67 14.90 -12.06
N HIS A 38 8.01 13.88 -11.30
CA HIS A 38 9.38 13.35 -11.19
C HIS A 38 9.66 12.11 -12.05
N ALA A 39 8.77 11.75 -12.97
CA ALA A 39 9.12 10.68 -13.88
C ALA A 39 10.06 11.21 -14.97
N PRO A 40 11.12 10.46 -15.27
CA PRO A 40 12.15 10.89 -16.20
C PRO A 40 11.59 11.18 -17.58
N LEU A 41 12.32 11.97 -18.36
CA LEU A 41 12.05 12.46 -19.73
C LEU A 41 11.67 11.37 -20.78
N LYS A 42 11.60 10.10 -20.40
CA LYS A 42 11.26 8.95 -21.27
C LYS A 42 9.76 8.69 -21.42
N ARG A 43 8.86 9.56 -20.95
CA ARG A 43 7.42 9.38 -21.12
C ARG A 43 6.98 9.67 -22.53
N LYS A 44 6.21 8.77 -23.10
CA LYS A 44 5.49 9.03 -24.35
C LYS A 44 4.41 10.09 -24.10
N ILE A 45 4.48 11.21 -24.82
CA ILE A 45 3.45 12.27 -24.78
C ILE A 45 2.23 11.73 -25.54
N GLY A 46 1.03 12.04 -25.02
CA GLY A 46 -0.23 11.64 -25.66
C GLY A 46 -0.89 10.43 -25.00
N ILE A 47 -1.71 9.73 -25.75
CA ILE A 47 -2.39 8.52 -25.31
C ILE A 47 -1.57 7.31 -25.70
N THR A 48 -1.24 6.47 -24.72
CA THR A 48 -0.69 5.14 -24.95
C THR A 48 -1.73 4.08 -24.63
N LYS A 49 -1.63 2.95 -25.32
CA LYS A 49 -2.38 1.73 -25.04
C LYS A 49 -1.33 0.63 -24.89
N ASP A 50 -1.21 0.12 -23.69
CA ASP A 50 -0.21 -0.88 -23.34
C ASP A 50 -0.92 -2.08 -22.69
N PHE A 51 -0.23 -3.21 -22.58
CA PHE A 51 -0.68 -4.36 -21.81
C PHE A 51 0.29 -4.56 -20.65
N VAL A 52 -0.26 -4.67 -19.45
CA VAL A 52 0.48 -4.98 -18.22
C VAL A 52 -0.19 -6.21 -17.62
N ASP A 53 0.51 -7.33 -17.58
CA ASP A 53 -0.03 -8.62 -17.13
C ASP A 53 -1.40 -8.95 -17.78
N ASP A 54 -1.47 -8.87 -19.11
CA ASP A 54 -2.64 -9.09 -19.96
C ASP A 54 -3.80 -8.10 -19.74
N ILE A 55 -3.66 -7.11 -18.88
CA ILE A 55 -4.64 -6.06 -18.65
C ILE A 55 -4.38 -4.88 -19.60
N CYS A 56 -5.42 -4.51 -20.37
CA CYS A 56 -5.35 -3.38 -21.28
C CYS A 56 -5.34 -2.06 -20.48
N VAL A 57 -4.26 -1.29 -20.62
CA VAL A 57 -4.06 -0.01 -19.93
C VAL A 57 -4.04 1.13 -20.93
N TYR A 58 -5.03 1.99 -20.85
CA TYR A 58 -5.03 3.27 -21.56
C TYR A 58 -4.47 4.34 -20.64
N ARG A 59 -3.37 4.95 -21.05
CA ARG A 59 -2.66 5.97 -20.27
C ARG A 59 -2.61 7.28 -21.02
N MET A 60 -2.90 8.37 -20.32
CA MET A 60 -2.71 9.71 -20.82
C MET A 60 -1.83 10.50 -19.85
N PHE A 61 -0.74 11.03 -20.36
CA PHE A 61 0.07 11.97 -19.62
C PHE A 61 -0.56 13.36 -19.67
N VAL A 62 -0.76 13.94 -18.48
CA VAL A 62 -1.17 15.34 -18.32
C VAL A 62 -0.03 16.06 -17.61
N ALA A 63 0.51 17.09 -18.25
CA ALA A 63 1.58 17.88 -17.65
C ALA A 63 1.15 18.39 -16.26
N PRO A 64 1.98 18.21 -15.25
CA PRO A 64 1.67 18.73 -13.94
C PRO A 64 1.63 20.25 -13.98
N LEU A 65 0.60 20.81 -13.38
CA LEU A 65 0.48 22.27 -13.25
C LEU A 65 1.29 22.75 -12.03
N PRO A 66 1.77 24.00 -12.05
CA PRO A 66 2.48 24.58 -10.91
C PRO A 66 1.70 24.39 -9.59
N ILE A 67 2.42 24.18 -8.50
CA ILE A 67 1.90 23.88 -7.16
C ILE A 67 0.86 24.91 -6.67
N ASN A 68 0.95 26.14 -7.16
CA ASN A 68 0.06 27.27 -6.81
C ASN A 68 -1.33 27.18 -7.47
N ILE A 69 -1.53 26.27 -8.40
CA ILE A 69 -2.83 26.04 -9.05
C ILE A 69 -3.58 24.99 -8.25
N GLY A 70 -4.63 25.40 -7.54
CA GLY A 70 -5.35 24.57 -6.57
C GLY A 70 -5.80 23.20 -7.09
N LEU A 71 -5.97 22.25 -6.18
CA LEU A 71 -6.42 20.87 -6.45
C LEU A 71 -7.70 20.79 -7.29
N SER A 72 -8.59 21.77 -7.16
CA SER A 72 -9.85 21.84 -7.91
C SER A 72 -9.63 22.02 -9.41
N PHE A 73 -8.67 22.88 -9.81
CA PHE A 73 -8.36 23.09 -11.22
C PHE A 73 -7.60 21.92 -11.83
N THR A 74 -6.65 21.35 -11.10
CA THR A 74 -5.93 20.14 -11.54
C THR A 74 -6.89 18.95 -11.69
N SER A 75 -7.90 18.83 -10.81
CA SER A 75 -8.95 17.81 -10.92
C SER A 75 -9.86 18.06 -12.13
N PHE A 76 -10.13 19.32 -12.47
CA PHE A 76 -10.91 19.67 -13.64
C PHE A 76 -10.19 19.26 -14.95
N ILE A 77 -8.90 19.61 -15.11
CA ILE A 77 -8.09 19.19 -16.27
C ILE A 77 -8.00 17.67 -16.36
N ALA A 78 -7.75 16.97 -15.24
CA ALA A 78 -7.73 15.52 -15.21
C ALA A 78 -9.09 14.92 -15.60
N SER A 79 -10.19 15.57 -15.22
CA SER A 79 -11.56 15.15 -15.60
C SER A 79 -11.82 15.31 -17.09
N LEU A 80 -11.33 16.36 -17.73
CA LEU A 80 -11.43 16.53 -19.20
C LEU A 80 -10.61 15.45 -19.91
N ALA A 81 -9.35 15.27 -19.51
CA ALA A 81 -8.46 14.26 -20.06
C ALA A 81 -9.04 12.84 -19.90
N GLY A 82 -9.56 12.52 -18.70
CA GLY A 82 -10.19 11.24 -18.42
C GLY A 82 -11.45 11.00 -19.24
N SER A 83 -12.30 12.03 -19.42
CA SER A 83 -13.49 11.92 -20.26
C SER A 83 -13.12 11.67 -21.72
N PHE A 84 -12.09 12.33 -22.24
CA PHE A 84 -11.61 12.12 -23.61
C PHE A 84 -11.03 10.70 -23.78
N LEU A 85 -10.23 10.24 -22.83
CA LEU A 85 -9.66 8.91 -22.86
C LEU A 85 -10.74 7.82 -22.77
N PHE A 86 -11.77 8.04 -21.95
CA PHE A 86 -12.90 7.11 -21.82
C PHE A 86 -13.70 6.97 -23.14
N GLU A 87 -13.89 8.04 -23.90
CA GLU A 87 -14.59 7.95 -25.21
C GLU A 87 -13.83 7.03 -26.18
N ARG A 88 -12.50 7.03 -26.12
CA ARG A 88 -11.67 6.09 -26.88
C ARG A 88 -11.84 4.66 -26.39
N ILE A 89 -11.77 4.43 -25.07
CA ILE A 89 -11.97 3.12 -24.46
C ILE A 89 -13.35 2.57 -24.83
N LYS A 90 -14.40 3.39 -24.74
CA LYS A 90 -15.76 3.01 -25.09
C LYS A 90 -15.88 2.55 -26.54
N LYS A 91 -15.21 3.21 -27.48
CA LYS A 91 -15.21 2.81 -28.91
C LYS A 91 -14.53 1.47 -29.15
N GLU A 92 -13.47 1.19 -28.39
CA GLU A 92 -12.65 -0.03 -28.59
C GLU A 92 -13.10 -1.22 -27.72
N CYS A 93 -13.65 -0.96 -26.53
CA CYS A 93 -13.92 -1.99 -25.54
C CYS A 93 -15.41 -2.12 -25.15
N GLY A 94 -16.27 -1.16 -25.54
CA GLY A 94 -17.66 -1.06 -25.09
C GLY A 94 -17.81 -0.28 -23.77
N LEU A 95 -19.05 -0.20 -23.28
CA LEU A 95 -19.35 0.37 -21.96
C LEU A 95 -19.07 -0.70 -20.88
N PRO A 96 -18.49 -0.32 -19.73
CA PRO A 96 -18.36 -1.24 -18.61
C PRO A 96 -19.66 -1.30 -17.80
N ASP A 97 -19.86 -2.40 -17.08
CA ASP A 97 -20.96 -2.54 -16.13
C ASP A 97 -20.74 -1.70 -14.86
N ILE A 98 -19.48 -1.50 -14.47
CA ILE A 98 -19.07 -0.72 -13.29
C ILE A 98 -17.80 0.08 -13.58
N ILE A 99 -17.72 1.26 -12.97
CA ILE A 99 -16.50 2.04 -12.89
C ILE A 99 -15.95 1.92 -11.47
N HIS A 100 -14.74 1.38 -11.30
CA HIS A 100 -14.04 1.35 -10.01
C HIS A 100 -12.93 2.40 -9.96
N ALA A 101 -13.10 3.40 -9.13
CA ALA A 101 -12.14 4.49 -8.94
C ALA A 101 -11.22 4.20 -7.75
N HIS A 102 -9.94 4.52 -7.86
CA HIS A 102 -8.98 4.42 -6.76
C HIS A 102 -8.49 5.79 -6.35
N TYR A 103 -8.46 6.07 -5.05
CA TYR A 103 -8.16 7.38 -4.44
C TYR A 103 -9.18 8.49 -4.74
N LEU A 104 -9.35 9.38 -3.79
CA LEU A 104 -10.24 10.55 -3.88
C LEU A 104 -10.13 11.32 -5.20
N PHE A 105 -8.91 11.48 -5.73
CA PHE A 105 -8.68 12.33 -6.91
C PHE A 105 -9.14 11.73 -8.24
N SER A 106 -9.46 10.44 -8.29
CA SER A 106 -10.04 9.79 -9.48
C SER A 106 -11.57 9.79 -9.46
N ILE A 107 -12.19 9.96 -8.30
CA ILE A 107 -13.64 9.91 -8.13
C ILE A 107 -14.38 10.96 -8.96
N PRO A 108 -13.95 12.24 -9.07
CA PRO A 108 -14.62 13.23 -9.90
C PRO A 108 -14.74 12.82 -11.37
N ILE A 109 -13.71 12.16 -11.91
CA ILE A 109 -13.71 11.65 -13.29
C ILE A 109 -14.72 10.51 -13.42
N ALA A 110 -14.64 9.54 -12.48
CA ALA A 110 -15.51 8.37 -12.45
C ALA A 110 -17.00 8.79 -12.34
N VAL A 111 -17.33 9.70 -11.42
CA VAL A 111 -18.69 10.21 -11.23
C VAL A 111 -19.20 10.93 -12.48
N LYS A 112 -18.34 11.74 -13.15
CA LYS A 112 -18.75 12.43 -14.38
C LYS A 112 -19.08 11.44 -15.51
N ILE A 113 -18.26 10.39 -15.65
CA ILE A 113 -18.46 9.35 -16.66
C ILE A 113 -19.69 8.51 -16.29
N GLY A 114 -19.76 8.04 -15.04
CA GLY A 114 -20.87 7.24 -14.53
C GLY A 114 -22.23 7.93 -14.75
N HIS A 115 -22.33 9.20 -14.38
CA HIS A 115 -23.55 9.99 -14.61
C HIS A 115 -23.89 10.14 -16.10
N LYS A 116 -22.87 10.36 -16.96
CA LYS A 116 -23.13 10.54 -18.41
C LYS A 116 -23.67 9.28 -19.08
N TYR A 117 -23.23 8.11 -18.63
CA TYR A 117 -23.53 6.81 -19.27
C TYR A 117 -24.41 5.90 -18.43
N ASN A 118 -24.93 6.39 -17.33
CA ASN A 118 -25.72 5.62 -16.35
C ASN A 118 -24.97 4.35 -15.89
N ILE A 119 -23.72 4.52 -15.46
CA ILE A 119 -22.86 3.43 -14.99
C ILE A 119 -22.57 3.66 -13.50
N PRO A 120 -22.83 2.68 -12.62
CA PRO A 120 -22.52 2.80 -11.20
C PRO A 120 -21.03 2.96 -10.93
N VAL A 121 -20.73 3.71 -9.88
CA VAL A 121 -19.35 4.01 -9.48
C VAL A 121 -19.06 3.44 -8.10
N VAL A 122 -18.08 2.55 -8.02
CA VAL A 122 -17.47 2.10 -6.77
C VAL A 122 -16.12 2.80 -6.61
N ALA A 123 -15.72 3.11 -5.39
CA ALA A 123 -14.41 3.70 -5.14
C ALA A 123 -13.69 2.98 -4.00
N THR A 124 -12.36 2.81 -4.11
CA THR A 124 -11.49 2.38 -3.02
C THR A 124 -10.54 3.48 -2.62
N GLU A 125 -10.55 3.80 -1.33
CA GLU A 125 -9.67 4.81 -0.75
C GLU A 125 -8.44 4.15 -0.08
N HIS A 126 -7.25 4.67 -0.44
CA HIS A 126 -5.95 4.19 0.04
C HIS A 126 -5.12 5.29 0.70
N TRP A 127 -5.57 6.55 0.64
CA TRP A 127 -4.74 7.70 0.95
C TRP A 127 -4.49 7.87 2.44
N SER A 128 -3.25 7.68 2.86
CA SER A 128 -2.83 7.76 4.24
C SER A 128 -3.03 9.15 4.90
N VAL A 129 -3.19 10.20 4.10
CA VAL A 129 -3.44 11.56 4.61
C VAL A 129 -4.77 11.67 5.36
N TRP A 130 -5.73 10.77 5.13
CA TRP A 130 -6.94 10.68 5.94
C TRP A 130 -6.65 10.47 7.41
N ASN A 131 -5.60 9.73 7.76
CA ASN A 131 -5.20 9.48 9.15
C ASN A 131 -4.35 10.62 9.75
N ALA A 132 -3.93 11.61 8.95
CA ALA A 132 -3.19 12.75 9.45
C ALA A 132 -4.04 13.67 10.34
N LYS A 133 -3.42 14.34 11.32
CA LYS A 133 -4.11 15.30 12.22
C LYS A 133 -4.86 16.40 11.46
N LYS A 134 -4.33 16.83 10.30
CA LYS A 134 -4.96 17.86 9.45
C LYS A 134 -5.08 17.35 8.03
N LEU A 135 -6.29 17.30 7.53
CA LEU A 135 -6.59 17.02 6.13
C LEU A 135 -6.59 18.35 5.33
N PRO A 136 -6.04 18.41 4.10
CA PRO A 136 -6.17 19.59 3.25
C PRO A 136 -7.64 19.98 3.04
N ARG A 137 -7.97 21.25 3.22
CA ARG A 137 -9.36 21.74 3.10
C ARG A 137 -10.00 21.42 1.77
N GLU A 138 -9.23 21.47 0.68
CA GLU A 138 -9.71 21.13 -0.66
C GLU A 138 -10.03 19.64 -0.81
N ALA A 139 -9.23 18.75 -0.22
CA ALA A 139 -9.50 17.32 -0.22
C ALA A 139 -10.81 17.01 0.52
N LEU A 140 -11.05 17.65 1.67
CA LEU A 140 -12.30 17.50 2.40
C LEU A 140 -13.51 18.01 1.61
N ARG A 141 -13.38 19.17 0.93
CA ARG A 141 -14.43 19.69 0.03
C ARG A 141 -14.71 18.73 -1.13
N LEU A 142 -13.67 18.15 -1.70
CA LEU A 142 -13.78 17.19 -2.80
C LEU A 142 -14.52 15.92 -2.34
N ALA A 143 -14.14 15.36 -1.18
CA ALA A 143 -14.78 14.20 -0.59
C ALA A 143 -16.26 14.45 -0.30
N LYS A 144 -16.59 15.53 0.42
CA LYS A 144 -17.99 15.90 0.73
C LYS A 144 -18.84 16.13 -0.52
N LYS A 145 -18.23 16.58 -1.63
CA LYS A 145 -18.93 16.78 -2.90
C LYS A 145 -19.18 15.49 -3.65
N TYR A 146 -18.24 14.55 -3.66
CA TYR A 146 -18.26 13.42 -4.58
C TYR A 146 -18.57 12.07 -3.94
N TYR A 147 -18.27 11.85 -2.64
CA TYR A 147 -18.64 10.58 -1.97
C TYR A 147 -20.15 10.31 -2.00
N PRO A 148 -21.06 11.30 -1.79
CA PRO A 148 -22.49 11.06 -1.92
C PRO A 148 -22.98 10.73 -3.35
N ARG A 149 -22.10 10.76 -4.36
CA ARG A 149 -22.43 10.52 -5.78
C ARG A 149 -21.90 9.20 -6.30
N ILE A 150 -21.28 8.40 -5.45
CA ILE A 150 -20.82 7.05 -5.79
C ILE A 150 -21.77 6.02 -5.18
N SER A 151 -21.85 4.85 -5.81
CA SER A 151 -22.72 3.77 -5.36
C SER A 151 -22.18 3.06 -4.11
N SER A 152 -20.85 2.99 -3.95
CA SER A 152 -20.20 2.43 -2.77
C SER A 152 -18.77 2.95 -2.59
N LEU A 153 -18.38 3.19 -1.33
CA LEU A 153 -17.01 3.50 -0.93
C LEU A 153 -16.40 2.32 -0.16
N ILE A 154 -15.19 1.96 -0.51
CA ILE A 154 -14.37 0.95 0.15
C ILE A 154 -13.18 1.65 0.81
N SER A 155 -12.89 1.32 2.05
CA SER A 155 -11.68 1.72 2.78
C SER A 155 -10.80 0.50 3.03
N VAL A 156 -9.48 0.66 2.92
CA VAL A 156 -8.55 -0.49 3.05
C VAL A 156 -8.27 -0.91 4.50
N SER A 157 -8.81 -0.17 5.50
CA SER A 157 -8.71 -0.51 6.91
C SER A 157 -9.84 0.12 7.74
N GLU A 158 -10.10 -0.41 8.94
CA GLU A 158 -11.06 0.19 9.88
C GLU A 158 -10.65 1.61 10.30
N ALA A 159 -9.35 1.84 10.52
CA ALA A 159 -8.86 3.19 10.86
C ALA A 159 -9.11 4.20 9.73
N LEU A 160 -8.96 3.80 8.48
CA LEU A 160 -9.27 4.66 7.34
C LEU A 160 -10.78 4.92 7.23
N LYS A 161 -11.62 3.89 7.41
CA LYS A 161 -13.07 4.02 7.47
C LYS A 161 -13.49 5.01 8.54
N GLN A 162 -12.98 4.85 9.76
CA GLN A 162 -13.28 5.75 10.87
C GLN A 162 -12.83 7.20 10.58
N ALA A 163 -11.62 7.37 10.03
CA ALA A 163 -11.10 8.69 9.67
C ALA A 163 -11.95 9.40 8.60
N ILE A 164 -12.48 8.66 7.62
CA ILE A 164 -13.38 9.19 6.60
C ILE A 164 -14.74 9.55 7.21
N LEU A 165 -15.29 8.69 8.07
CA LEU A 165 -16.55 8.94 8.75
C LEU A 165 -16.47 10.19 9.61
N GLU A 166 -15.45 10.31 10.47
CA GLU A 166 -15.25 11.47 11.35
C GLU A 166 -15.05 12.78 10.59
N LYS A 167 -14.24 12.77 9.52
CA LYS A 167 -13.85 14.00 8.82
C LYS A 167 -14.81 14.40 7.71
N ALA A 168 -15.32 13.42 6.96
CA ALA A 168 -16.17 13.66 5.80
C ALA A 168 -17.65 13.34 6.04
N GLY A 169 -17.98 12.61 7.12
CA GLY A 169 -19.35 12.17 7.42
C GLY A 169 -19.88 11.12 6.43
N TYR A 170 -18.99 10.25 5.90
CA TYR A 170 -19.39 9.27 4.90
C TYR A 170 -18.96 7.85 5.28
N GLU A 171 -19.92 6.92 5.22
CA GLU A 171 -19.70 5.52 5.53
C GLU A 171 -18.95 4.79 4.39
N SER A 172 -18.13 3.82 4.75
CA SER A 172 -17.45 2.95 3.80
C SER A 172 -17.42 1.51 4.28
N LEU A 173 -17.31 0.59 3.33
CA LEU A 173 -17.06 -0.82 3.61
C LEU A 173 -15.55 -1.04 3.79
N VAL A 174 -15.16 -1.98 4.63
CA VAL A 174 -13.74 -2.33 4.76
C VAL A 174 -13.42 -3.56 3.92
N ILE A 175 -12.53 -3.38 2.95
CA ILE A 175 -11.91 -4.45 2.18
C ILE A 175 -10.42 -4.16 2.11
N ASN A 176 -9.62 -5.05 2.67
CA ASN A 176 -8.18 -4.86 2.82
C ASN A 176 -7.42 -4.91 1.49
N ASN A 177 -6.15 -4.50 1.52
CA ASN A 177 -5.26 -4.67 0.39
C ASN A 177 -4.91 -6.15 0.17
N ILE A 178 -4.48 -6.46 -1.04
CA ILE A 178 -4.05 -7.79 -1.47
C ILE A 178 -2.57 -7.98 -1.13
N VAL A 179 -2.20 -9.20 -0.75
CA VAL A 179 -0.82 -9.69 -0.86
C VAL A 179 -0.74 -10.70 -2.01
N ASP A 180 0.24 -10.52 -2.88
CA ASP A 180 0.50 -11.46 -3.97
C ASP A 180 1.09 -12.76 -3.40
N THR A 181 0.22 -13.73 -3.11
CA THR A 181 0.57 -15.01 -2.47
C THR A 181 1.26 -16.00 -3.41
N GLU A 182 1.21 -15.78 -4.71
CA GLU A 182 2.01 -16.55 -5.68
C GLU A 182 3.48 -16.14 -5.58
N TYR A 183 3.70 -14.90 -5.22
CA TYR A 183 5.01 -14.32 -5.09
C TYR A 183 5.55 -14.36 -3.65
N TYR A 184 4.83 -13.78 -2.70
CA TYR A 184 5.16 -13.81 -1.27
C TYR A 184 4.50 -15.03 -0.63
N ASN A 185 5.30 -16.05 -0.33
CA ASN A 185 4.85 -17.27 0.31
C ASN A 185 5.95 -17.82 1.22
N TYR A 186 5.54 -18.59 2.20
CA TYR A 186 6.43 -19.33 3.06
C TYR A 186 7.16 -20.41 2.26
N VAL A 187 8.47 -20.46 2.41
CA VAL A 187 9.33 -21.50 1.83
C VAL A 187 9.96 -22.27 2.98
N GLU A 188 9.64 -23.55 3.05
CA GLU A 188 10.19 -24.42 4.07
C GLU A 188 11.72 -24.50 3.96
N ASN A 189 12.40 -24.47 5.09
CA ASN A 189 13.87 -24.47 5.17
C ASN A 189 14.58 -23.29 4.46
N SER A 190 13.87 -22.21 4.14
CA SER A 190 14.48 -21.02 3.56
C SER A 190 15.39 -20.25 4.52
N LYS A 191 15.18 -20.42 5.83
CA LYS A 191 16.05 -19.88 6.86
C LYS A 191 17.26 -20.83 6.99
N VAL A 192 18.27 -20.59 6.15
CA VAL A 192 19.58 -21.25 6.34
C VAL A 192 20.05 -20.90 7.75
N ASP A 193 20.36 -21.92 8.55
CA ASP A 193 20.92 -21.73 9.90
C ASP A 193 22.35 -21.18 9.78
N SER A 194 22.41 -19.89 9.48
CA SER A 194 23.68 -19.15 9.35
C SER A 194 24.22 -18.69 10.71
N GLY A 195 23.53 -19.01 11.79
CA GLY A 195 23.80 -18.46 13.13
C GLY A 195 23.55 -16.96 13.24
N LYS A 196 23.04 -16.31 12.18
CA LYS A 196 22.76 -14.87 12.16
C LYS A 196 21.28 -14.60 12.41
N PHE A 197 20.99 -13.60 13.23
CA PHE A 197 19.64 -13.11 13.45
C PHE A 197 19.45 -11.74 12.79
N ILE A 198 18.48 -11.62 11.90
CA ILE A 198 18.26 -10.43 11.09
C ILE A 198 16.91 -9.81 11.43
N PHE A 199 16.94 -8.59 11.98
CA PHE A 199 15.78 -7.71 11.97
C PHE A 199 15.73 -6.98 10.63
N LEU A 200 14.56 -7.01 9.97
CA LEU A 200 14.33 -6.35 8.69
C LEU A 200 13.31 -5.24 8.84
N SER A 201 13.59 -4.09 8.26
CA SER A 201 12.61 -2.99 8.12
C SER A 201 12.60 -2.48 6.69
N VAL A 202 11.40 -2.19 6.15
CA VAL A 202 11.22 -1.86 4.73
C VAL A 202 10.31 -0.66 4.57
N GLY A 203 10.74 0.35 3.82
CA GLY A 203 9.87 1.48 3.49
C GLY A 203 10.62 2.70 2.97
N THR A 204 9.87 3.70 2.53
CA THR A 204 10.43 5.02 2.21
C THR A 204 11.00 5.64 3.49
N LEU A 205 12.24 6.16 3.43
CA LEU A 205 12.92 6.76 4.57
C LEU A 205 12.36 8.15 4.86
N ILE A 206 11.26 8.17 5.61
CA ILE A 206 10.54 9.37 6.06
C ILE A 206 10.20 9.24 7.55
N LYS A 207 10.07 10.37 8.25
CA LYS A 207 9.77 10.44 9.70
C LYS A 207 8.60 9.57 10.14
N ARG A 208 7.57 9.49 9.30
CA ARG A 208 6.37 8.69 9.59
C ARG A 208 6.68 7.20 9.84
N LYS A 209 7.73 6.66 9.21
CA LYS A 209 8.10 5.24 9.30
C LYS A 209 8.88 4.87 10.57
N GLY A 210 9.39 5.85 11.33
CA GLY A 210 9.99 5.61 12.64
C GLY A 210 11.36 4.91 12.62
N PHE A 211 12.12 4.98 11.53
CA PHE A 211 13.45 4.36 11.45
C PHE A 211 14.43 4.92 12.49
N ASP A 212 14.26 6.19 12.88
CA ASP A 212 14.98 6.82 13.98
C ASP A 212 14.76 6.11 15.32
N LEU A 213 13.51 5.70 15.60
CA LEU A 213 13.16 4.95 16.80
C LEU A 213 13.76 3.55 16.75
N LEU A 214 13.70 2.89 15.57
CA LEU A 214 14.22 1.55 15.37
C LEU A 214 15.73 1.47 15.60
N ILE A 215 16.51 2.41 15.06
CA ILE A 215 17.97 2.45 15.25
C ILE A 215 18.32 2.66 16.72
N LYS A 216 17.61 3.56 17.41
CA LYS A 216 17.80 3.77 18.86
C LYS A 216 17.46 2.54 19.69
N ALA A 217 16.33 1.89 19.41
CA ALA A 217 15.93 0.67 20.10
C ALA A 217 16.91 -0.48 19.85
N PHE A 218 17.41 -0.61 18.62
CA PHE A 218 18.43 -1.60 18.28
C PHE A 218 19.74 -1.37 19.07
N LYS A 219 20.17 -0.11 19.23
CA LYS A 219 21.31 0.26 20.10
C LYS A 219 21.07 -0.12 21.54
N ASN A 220 19.91 0.27 22.10
CA ASN A 220 19.56 0.04 23.50
C ASN A 220 19.45 -1.45 23.85
N ALA A 221 19.02 -2.28 22.88
CA ALA A 221 18.89 -3.73 23.07
C ALA A 221 20.24 -4.43 23.27
N ASN A 222 21.35 -3.80 22.93
CA ASN A 222 22.71 -4.26 23.13
C ASN A 222 22.93 -5.74 22.74
N PHE A 223 22.42 -6.14 21.59
CA PHE A 223 22.53 -7.50 21.08
C PHE A 223 23.99 -7.89 20.82
N SER A 224 24.29 -9.17 20.78
CA SER A 224 25.58 -9.76 20.38
C SER A 224 25.82 -9.54 18.86
N SER A 225 27.05 -9.82 18.40
CA SER A 225 27.52 -9.50 17.03
C SER A 225 26.80 -10.28 15.92
N GLU A 226 26.16 -11.41 16.23
CA GLU A 226 25.38 -12.21 15.29
C GLU A 226 24.02 -11.59 14.93
N VAL A 227 23.55 -10.56 15.68
CA VAL A 227 22.29 -9.88 15.42
C VAL A 227 22.54 -8.63 14.58
N SER A 228 21.85 -8.47 13.47
CA SER A 228 21.94 -7.32 12.59
C SER A 228 20.58 -6.71 12.27
N LEU A 229 20.59 -5.45 11.86
CA LEU A 229 19.42 -4.72 11.37
C LEU A 229 19.63 -4.35 9.89
N ILE A 230 18.73 -4.77 9.04
CA ILE A 230 18.70 -4.37 7.63
C ILE A 230 17.56 -3.40 7.42
N ILE A 231 17.87 -2.22 6.89
CA ILE A 231 16.90 -1.21 6.51
C ILE A 231 16.89 -1.10 4.99
N ARG A 232 15.77 -1.49 4.38
CA ARG A 232 15.56 -1.41 2.94
C ARG A 232 14.71 -0.20 2.61
N GLY A 233 15.21 0.67 1.77
CA GLY A 233 14.47 1.82 1.28
C GLY A 233 15.35 2.97 0.88
N ASP A 234 14.70 4.02 0.41
CA ASP A 234 15.31 5.28 0.03
C ASP A 234 14.37 6.43 0.44
N GLY A 235 14.88 7.62 0.67
CA GLY A 235 14.05 8.77 1.04
C GLY A 235 14.82 9.91 1.67
N PRO A 236 14.14 11.03 1.95
CA PRO A 236 14.79 12.26 2.42
C PRO A 236 15.46 12.15 3.80
N GLU A 237 15.14 11.12 4.59
CA GLU A 237 15.77 10.93 5.92
C GLU A 237 17.06 10.08 5.84
N TYR A 238 17.51 9.65 4.64
CA TYR A 238 18.68 8.76 4.50
C TYR A 238 19.91 9.32 5.22
N ASP A 239 20.31 10.55 4.93
CA ASP A 239 21.53 11.15 5.49
C ASP A 239 21.42 11.30 7.02
N SER A 240 20.26 11.69 7.53
CA SER A 240 20.04 11.83 8.97
C SER A 240 20.06 10.50 9.71
N LEU A 241 19.49 9.45 9.11
CA LEU A 241 19.51 8.10 9.68
C LEU A 241 20.91 7.47 9.60
N PHE A 242 21.65 7.71 8.52
CA PHE A 242 23.02 7.24 8.40
C PHE A 242 23.94 7.93 9.44
N SER A 243 23.80 9.24 9.62
CA SER A 243 24.50 9.97 10.69
C SER A 243 24.18 9.43 12.08
N LEU A 244 22.93 9.09 12.34
CA LEU A 244 22.52 8.48 13.62
C LEU A 244 23.17 7.11 13.83
N VAL A 245 23.29 6.28 12.79
CA VAL A 245 23.98 4.98 12.86
C VAL A 245 25.46 5.16 13.24
N THR A 246 26.14 6.15 12.62
CA THR A 246 27.53 6.47 12.91
C THR A 246 27.72 7.02 14.33
N GLU A 247 26.86 7.95 14.76
CA GLU A 247 26.87 8.51 16.13
C GLU A 247 26.75 7.40 17.19
N LEU A 248 25.91 6.41 16.91
CA LEU A 248 25.65 5.27 17.80
C LEU A 248 26.67 4.11 17.64
N GLN A 249 27.64 4.24 16.74
CA GLN A 249 28.66 3.22 16.44
C GLN A 249 28.04 1.86 16.05
N LEU A 250 27.10 1.91 15.09
CA LEU A 250 26.35 0.73 14.61
C LEU A 250 26.66 0.35 13.15
N GLU A 251 27.69 0.93 12.52
CA GLU A 251 27.97 0.79 11.07
C GLU A 251 28.18 -0.67 10.65
N ASN A 252 28.72 -1.49 11.55
CA ASN A 252 28.97 -2.91 11.28
C ASN A 252 27.73 -3.80 11.51
N ARG A 253 26.62 -3.23 12.01
CA ARG A 253 25.44 -3.99 12.45
C ARG A 253 24.12 -3.48 11.85
N VAL A 254 24.08 -2.25 11.36
CA VAL A 254 22.94 -1.65 10.68
C VAL A 254 23.31 -1.40 9.22
N GLN A 255 22.60 -2.02 8.33
CA GLN A 255 22.85 -1.93 6.89
C GLN A 255 21.69 -1.28 6.15
N PHE A 256 21.97 -0.24 5.38
CA PHE A 256 21.02 0.34 4.42
C PHE A 256 21.25 -0.29 3.04
N ILE A 257 20.20 -0.86 2.46
CA ILE A 257 20.26 -1.56 1.16
C ILE A 257 19.34 -0.92 0.12
N GLY A 258 19.28 0.34 0.00
CA GLY A 258 18.60 1.07 -1.07
C GLY A 258 17.33 0.41 -1.65
N LYS A 259 17.02 0.70 -2.90
CA LYS A 259 15.94 0.03 -3.66
C LYS A 259 16.46 -1.28 -4.24
N ILE A 260 15.70 -2.35 -4.08
CA ILE A 260 15.99 -3.68 -4.64
C ILE A 260 14.79 -4.16 -5.48
N SER A 261 15.02 -5.15 -6.31
CA SER A 261 13.97 -5.78 -7.11
C SER A 261 12.95 -6.51 -6.21
N ARG A 262 11.86 -6.93 -6.82
CA ARG A 262 10.83 -7.70 -6.11
C ARG A 262 11.37 -9.08 -5.71
N GLU A 263 12.18 -9.71 -6.58
CA GLU A 263 12.84 -11.00 -6.36
C GLU A 263 13.80 -10.92 -5.17
N GLU A 264 14.63 -9.90 -5.12
CA GLU A 264 15.53 -9.65 -4.00
C GLU A 264 14.75 -9.40 -2.70
N MET A 265 13.58 -8.74 -2.78
CA MET A 265 12.73 -8.49 -1.63
C MET A 265 12.16 -9.79 -1.04
N LYS A 266 11.67 -10.72 -1.86
CA LYS A 266 11.23 -12.05 -1.42
C LYS A 266 12.36 -12.81 -0.75
N ALA A 267 13.54 -12.82 -1.37
CA ALA A 267 14.72 -13.49 -0.79
C ALA A 267 15.12 -12.86 0.55
N LEU A 268 14.97 -11.54 0.69
CA LEU A 268 15.28 -10.83 1.92
C LEU A 268 14.31 -11.18 3.05
N PHE A 269 13.00 -11.25 2.78
CA PHE A 269 12.02 -11.72 3.76
C PHE A 269 12.35 -13.15 4.22
N ASN A 270 12.62 -14.06 3.30
CA ASN A 270 12.91 -15.45 3.63
C ASN A 270 14.21 -15.64 4.43
N LYS A 271 15.20 -14.76 4.28
CA LYS A 271 16.45 -14.77 5.04
C LYS A 271 16.36 -14.09 6.41
N SER A 272 15.35 -13.25 6.62
CA SER A 272 15.19 -12.47 7.84
C SER A 272 14.53 -13.29 8.95
N SER A 273 14.80 -12.89 10.19
CA SER A 273 14.23 -13.54 11.37
C SER A 273 12.94 -12.89 11.82
N VAL A 274 12.86 -11.55 11.74
CA VAL A 274 11.74 -10.73 12.20
C VAL A 274 11.61 -9.50 11.31
N TYR A 275 10.38 -9.13 10.96
CA TYR A 275 10.09 -7.85 10.35
C TYR A 275 9.69 -6.81 11.41
N VAL A 276 10.31 -5.64 11.41
CA VAL A 276 10.06 -4.58 12.40
C VAL A 276 9.77 -3.27 11.71
N GLN A 277 8.63 -2.65 12.01
CA GLN A 277 8.32 -1.33 11.47
C GLN A 277 7.59 -0.48 12.53
N PRO A 278 8.27 0.41 13.24
CA PRO A 278 7.67 1.26 14.27
C PRO A 278 7.08 2.54 13.67
N SER A 279 6.18 2.40 12.72
CA SER A 279 5.53 3.53 12.06
C SER A 279 4.72 4.38 13.05
N ARG A 280 4.76 5.69 12.90
CA ARG A 280 3.93 6.63 13.66
C ARG A 280 2.46 6.61 13.21
N PHE A 281 2.21 6.31 11.94
CA PHE A 281 0.90 5.93 11.45
C PHE A 281 0.98 5.15 10.13
N GLU A 282 0.02 4.26 9.90
CA GLU A 282 -0.18 3.49 8.69
C GLU A 282 -1.66 3.54 8.29
N THR A 283 -1.92 3.44 6.99
CA THR A 283 -3.29 3.25 6.50
C THR A 283 -3.69 1.79 6.60
N PHE A 284 -2.76 0.90 6.27
CA PHE A 284 -2.92 -0.55 6.32
C PHE A 284 -1.58 -1.22 6.66
N GLY A 285 -0.53 -0.94 5.89
CA GLY A 285 0.78 -1.53 6.09
C GLY A 285 0.99 -2.80 5.26
N VAL A 286 0.95 -2.68 3.93
CA VAL A 286 1.07 -3.83 3.00
C VAL A 286 2.34 -4.63 3.23
N VAL A 287 3.45 -3.99 3.57
CA VAL A 287 4.72 -4.70 3.83
C VAL A 287 4.61 -5.68 5.01
N PHE A 288 3.73 -5.43 5.99
CA PHE A 288 3.46 -6.41 7.05
C PHE A 288 2.82 -7.68 6.50
N ILE A 289 1.82 -7.56 5.62
CA ILE A 289 1.18 -8.76 5.04
C ILE A 289 2.11 -9.48 4.06
N GLU A 290 3.05 -8.78 3.40
CA GLU A 290 4.10 -9.41 2.59
C GLU A 290 5.06 -10.22 3.48
N ALA A 291 5.49 -9.66 4.62
CA ALA A 291 6.32 -10.35 5.61
C ALA A 291 5.59 -11.56 6.23
N LEU A 292 4.34 -11.38 6.65
CA LEU A 292 3.50 -12.45 7.20
C LEU A 292 3.25 -13.57 6.19
N ALA A 293 3.02 -13.25 4.92
CA ALA A 293 2.85 -14.24 3.86
C ALA A 293 4.12 -15.10 3.66
N CYS A 294 5.30 -14.51 3.89
CA CYS A 294 6.57 -15.24 3.95
C CYS A 294 6.81 -15.97 5.30
N GLY A 295 5.84 -15.98 6.21
CA GLY A 295 5.95 -16.63 7.52
C GLY A 295 6.86 -15.91 8.50
N LEU A 296 7.08 -14.60 8.32
CA LEU A 296 7.93 -13.80 9.20
C LEU A 296 7.12 -13.22 10.35
N PRO A 297 7.46 -13.47 11.63
CA PRO A 297 6.82 -12.76 12.73
C PRO A 297 7.18 -11.28 12.70
N VAL A 298 6.29 -10.44 13.24
CA VAL A 298 6.40 -8.99 13.09
C VAL A 298 6.41 -8.24 14.42
N ILE A 299 7.09 -7.09 14.47
CA ILE A 299 6.92 -6.08 15.52
C ILE A 299 6.35 -4.83 14.87
N ALA A 300 5.18 -4.38 15.32
CA ALA A 300 4.48 -3.24 14.76
C ALA A 300 3.96 -2.30 15.86
N THR A 301 3.70 -1.06 15.48
CA THR A 301 3.03 -0.10 16.36
C THR A 301 1.51 -0.13 16.17
N ILE A 302 0.76 0.18 17.23
CA ILE A 302 -0.68 0.46 17.19
C ILE A 302 -0.86 1.85 16.57
N CYS A 303 -0.97 1.92 15.25
CA CYS A 303 -0.85 3.18 14.49
C CYS A 303 -1.91 3.36 13.39
N GLY A 304 -3.00 2.57 13.40
CA GLY A 304 -4.16 2.72 12.52
C GLY A 304 -4.30 1.64 11.44
N GLY A 305 -3.34 0.76 11.26
CA GLY A 305 -3.39 -0.29 10.24
C GLY A 305 -3.07 -1.69 10.78
N PRO A 306 -1.84 -1.91 11.27
CA PRO A 306 -1.34 -3.23 11.64
C PRO A 306 -2.16 -3.93 12.74
N GLU A 307 -2.67 -3.19 13.72
CA GLU A 307 -3.45 -3.71 14.84
C GLU A 307 -4.78 -4.37 14.43
N ASN A 308 -5.25 -4.12 13.20
CA ASN A 308 -6.49 -4.73 12.71
C ASN A 308 -6.29 -6.18 12.26
N PHE A 309 -5.05 -6.64 12.07
CA PHE A 309 -4.80 -7.96 11.52
C PHE A 309 -3.66 -8.72 12.19
N ILE A 310 -2.74 -8.06 12.89
CA ILE A 310 -1.67 -8.71 13.64
C ILE A 310 -2.21 -9.18 14.99
N THR A 311 -2.04 -10.47 15.29
CA THR A 311 -2.38 -11.10 16.57
C THR A 311 -1.11 -11.47 17.33
N SER A 312 -1.24 -11.91 18.59
CA SER A 312 -0.12 -12.41 19.38
C SER A 312 0.57 -13.63 18.79
N GLU A 313 -0.12 -14.37 17.91
CA GLU A 313 0.46 -15.49 17.17
C GLU A 313 1.27 -15.05 15.93
N ASP A 314 1.11 -13.79 15.50
CA ASP A 314 1.77 -13.22 14.33
C ASP A 314 2.94 -12.30 14.73
N GLY A 315 2.93 -11.78 15.98
CA GLY A 315 3.95 -10.84 16.41
C GLY A 315 3.58 -10.02 17.65
N ILE A 316 4.25 -8.88 17.81
CA ILE A 316 4.11 -8.00 18.96
C ILE A 316 3.62 -6.62 18.49
N LEU A 317 2.58 -6.11 19.16
CA LEU A 317 2.07 -4.75 18.96
C LEU A 317 2.50 -3.85 20.14
N ILE A 318 3.05 -2.68 19.82
CA ILE A 318 3.56 -1.71 20.79
C ILE A 318 2.94 -0.32 20.58
N PRO A 319 2.99 0.58 21.58
CA PRO A 319 2.61 1.99 21.39
C PRO A 319 3.51 2.69 20.36
N THR A 320 3.00 3.73 19.71
CA THR A 320 3.79 4.62 18.85
C THR A 320 4.75 5.48 19.68
N ASP A 321 5.88 5.86 19.06
CA ASP A 321 6.90 6.76 19.64
C ASP A 321 7.49 6.28 20.98
N ASP A 322 7.41 4.98 21.30
CA ASP A 322 7.95 4.36 22.53
C ASP A 322 9.19 3.50 22.17
N VAL A 323 10.38 4.09 22.33
CA VAL A 323 11.66 3.42 22.09
C VAL A 323 11.90 2.28 23.08
N ASP A 324 11.46 2.44 24.32
CA ASP A 324 11.69 1.43 25.36
C ASP A 324 10.79 0.20 25.14
N ALA A 325 9.53 0.40 24.77
CA ALA A 325 8.66 -0.71 24.37
C ALA A 325 9.21 -1.43 23.14
N LEU A 326 9.71 -0.71 22.14
CA LEU A 326 10.33 -1.28 20.95
C LEU A 326 11.59 -2.09 21.32
N THR A 327 12.43 -1.55 22.21
CA THR A 327 13.63 -2.24 22.70
C THR A 327 13.26 -3.56 23.38
N ARG A 328 12.31 -3.54 24.32
CA ARG A 328 11.84 -4.75 25.02
C ARG A 328 11.27 -5.78 24.04
N SER A 329 10.46 -5.35 23.10
CA SER A 329 9.87 -6.25 22.10
C SER A 329 10.91 -6.86 21.16
N MET A 330 11.95 -6.12 20.78
CA MET A 330 13.04 -6.68 19.99
C MET A 330 13.84 -7.74 20.79
N ILE A 331 14.09 -7.52 22.07
CA ILE A 331 14.76 -8.49 22.96
C ILE A 331 13.86 -9.73 23.12
N GLU A 332 12.59 -9.54 23.42
CA GLU A 332 11.61 -10.62 23.57
C GLU A 332 11.53 -11.48 22.30
N MET A 333 11.38 -10.82 21.14
CA MET A 333 11.29 -11.51 19.85
C MET A 333 12.59 -12.26 19.52
N ARG A 334 13.77 -11.70 19.83
CA ARG A 334 15.05 -12.40 19.65
C ARG A 334 15.13 -13.69 20.48
N ASN A 335 14.63 -13.66 21.71
CA ASN A 335 14.69 -14.81 22.62
C ASN A 335 13.62 -15.87 22.31
N ASN A 336 12.47 -15.45 21.76
CA ASN A 336 11.28 -16.29 21.64
C ASN A 336 10.84 -16.52 20.18
N VAL A 337 11.65 -16.19 19.17
CA VAL A 337 11.27 -16.33 17.77
C VAL A 337 10.88 -17.76 17.38
N SER A 338 11.45 -18.76 18.03
CA SER A 338 11.13 -20.18 17.83
C SER A 338 9.70 -20.55 18.23
N ASN A 339 9.03 -19.75 19.07
CA ASN A 339 7.63 -19.95 19.45
C ASN A 339 6.65 -19.54 18.35
N TYR A 340 7.12 -18.80 17.35
CA TYR A 340 6.31 -18.38 16.21
C TYR A 340 6.36 -19.41 15.09
N ASN A 341 5.21 -20.00 14.79
CA ASN A 341 5.09 -20.98 13.70
C ASN A 341 4.97 -20.27 12.36
N SER A 342 6.07 -20.20 11.61
CA SER A 342 6.14 -19.49 10.31
C SER A 342 5.08 -19.97 9.30
N LYS A 343 4.81 -21.29 9.22
CA LYS A 343 3.77 -21.84 8.35
C LYS A 343 2.37 -21.34 8.74
N ALA A 344 2.05 -21.40 10.03
CA ALA A 344 0.76 -20.94 10.54
C ALA A 344 0.55 -19.42 10.33
N ILE A 345 1.61 -18.61 10.52
CA ILE A 345 1.60 -17.17 10.21
C ILE A 345 1.25 -16.95 8.74
N SER A 346 1.94 -17.64 7.83
CA SER A 346 1.69 -17.55 6.39
C SER A 346 0.26 -17.96 6.03
N ASP A 347 -0.21 -19.10 6.54
CA ASP A 347 -1.55 -19.62 6.27
C ASP A 347 -2.65 -18.66 6.74
N ARG A 348 -2.50 -18.05 7.94
CA ARG A 348 -3.43 -17.02 8.42
C ARG A 348 -3.44 -15.79 7.54
N CYS A 349 -2.28 -15.33 7.10
CA CYS A 349 -2.16 -14.19 6.18
C CYS A 349 -2.83 -14.48 4.84
N ILE A 350 -2.54 -15.61 4.22
CA ILE A 350 -3.09 -16.04 2.93
C ILE A 350 -4.61 -16.16 3.00
N SER A 351 -5.14 -16.74 4.08
CA SER A 351 -6.58 -16.91 4.26
C SER A 351 -7.37 -15.61 4.35
N LYS A 352 -6.71 -14.50 4.68
CA LYS A 352 -7.33 -13.17 4.83
C LYS A 352 -7.08 -12.26 3.63
N PHE A 353 -5.86 -12.29 3.05
CA PHE A 353 -5.37 -11.25 2.14
C PHE A 353 -4.98 -11.76 0.75
N SER A 354 -5.23 -13.05 0.44
CA SER A 354 -4.95 -13.57 -0.89
C SER A 354 -5.78 -12.88 -1.98
N PRO A 355 -5.28 -12.83 -3.23
CA PRO A 355 -5.97 -12.19 -4.34
C PRO A 355 -7.40 -12.68 -4.53
N ASN A 356 -7.63 -14.01 -4.40
CA ASN A 356 -8.96 -14.62 -4.57
C ASN A 356 -9.95 -14.15 -3.50
N ILE A 357 -9.53 -14.10 -2.23
CA ILE A 357 -10.39 -13.69 -1.11
C ILE A 357 -10.81 -12.22 -1.26
N ILE A 358 -9.85 -11.32 -1.47
CA ILE A 358 -10.12 -9.90 -1.60
C ILE A 358 -10.93 -9.59 -2.86
N ALA A 359 -10.59 -10.19 -4.00
CA ALA A 359 -11.34 -9.99 -5.23
C ALA A 359 -12.81 -10.44 -5.11
N ARG A 360 -13.09 -11.57 -4.44
CA ARG A 360 -14.48 -12.00 -4.15
C ARG A 360 -15.23 -11.00 -3.29
N GLN A 361 -14.58 -10.39 -2.30
CA GLN A 361 -15.21 -9.33 -1.49
C GLN A 361 -15.56 -8.11 -2.36
N ILE A 362 -14.66 -7.70 -3.26
CA ILE A 362 -14.90 -6.59 -4.20
C ILE A 362 -16.05 -6.93 -5.15
N VAL A 363 -16.07 -8.14 -5.72
CA VAL A 363 -17.15 -8.62 -6.62
C VAL A 363 -18.50 -8.65 -5.91
N ASN A 364 -18.54 -9.03 -4.62
CA ASN A 364 -19.77 -8.97 -3.83
C ASN A 364 -20.30 -7.54 -3.67
N VAL A 365 -19.41 -6.54 -3.59
CA VAL A 365 -19.82 -5.12 -3.62
C VAL A 365 -20.40 -4.77 -4.99
N TYR A 366 -19.75 -5.20 -6.07
CA TYR A 366 -20.24 -4.95 -7.44
C TYR A 366 -21.65 -5.53 -7.65
N ASN A 367 -21.87 -6.78 -7.26
CA ASN A 367 -23.18 -7.44 -7.40
C ASN A 367 -24.29 -6.68 -6.63
N LYS A 368 -24.01 -6.29 -5.37
CA LYS A 368 -24.95 -5.49 -4.58
C LYS A 368 -25.26 -4.12 -5.17
N VAL A 369 -24.31 -3.52 -5.86
CA VAL A 369 -24.47 -2.22 -6.53
C VAL A 369 -25.33 -2.40 -7.79
N LEU A 370 -25.08 -3.44 -8.59
CA LEU A 370 -25.83 -3.73 -9.81
C LEU A 370 -27.26 -4.16 -9.51
N GLU A 371 -27.51 -4.93 -8.46
CA GLU A 371 -28.86 -5.35 -8.01
C GLU A 371 -29.74 -4.17 -7.58
N LYS A 372 -29.17 -3.07 -7.10
CA LYS A 372 -29.93 -1.88 -6.67
C LYS A 372 -30.35 -0.97 -7.83
N GLU A 373 -29.79 -1.17 -9.02
CA GLU A 373 -30.11 -0.36 -10.21
C GLU A 373 -31.13 -1.06 -11.14
N VAL A 374 -31.51 -2.28 -10.84
CA VAL A 374 -32.62 -3.03 -11.44
C VAL A 374 -33.90 -2.79 -10.62
#